data_08c6de7e811949e6d88a338a1d090789
#
_entry.id   08c6de7e811949e6d88a338a1d090789
#
_cell.length_a   1.000
_cell.length_b   1.000
_cell.length_c   1.000
_cell.angle_alpha   90.00
_cell.angle_beta   90.00
_cell.angle_gamma   90.00
#
_symmetry.space_group_name_H-M   'P 1'
#
loop_
_entity.id
_entity.type
_entity.pdbx_description
1 polymer ?
#
loop_
_entity_poly.entity_id
_entity_poly.type
_entity_poly.pdbx_seq_one_letter_code
_entity_poly.pdbx_strand_id
1 'polypeptide(L)'
;MGGINLQIPPPNPKQREFFLARARYIGYGGARAGGKSWAMRVKFVLLCLNYSGIQVLLLRRTLPELTENHVNPLLRLLKGIAKYNKQEKVFSFPNGARLKLGYCSNEQDVLQYQGQAYDVIGLEEATMFTEFQYNCLRESNRSSGMMKVKFAPRMYLTMNPGGVGHHWVKRLFVDRAYKGKERPEDYVFIPARVYDNTAFMEADPDYVAQLESLPEKRRKMMLLGDWTSVEGAFFEEFTNNPEHYVDRLWTHVIKPFEIPKSWKIYRSFDFGYHRPFSVGYYAIDTEGVAYRFYEWYGSPNSSNEGLRIPPNEIFKEMAKLEREHPWLKGRHITGVADPSIWDASRGESVAESAAKHGIYFTPGENSRIQGWMQCHYRLYFDEDGESMFYVFENCKDFIRTIPALQYDDHKVEDLDTDGEDHIADEFRYFCMSRPIKPRIPNKPDAYLHSPLNTLLDIPKDMLTTPRKISRMQIIDEGE
;
A
#
# COMPACT_ATOMS: atom_id res chain seq x y z
N MET A 1 -45.54 0.64 20.88
CA MET A 1 -44.28 0.24 20.25
C MET A 1 -43.28 -0.02 21.36
N GLY A 2 -42.91 -1.27 21.61
CA GLY A 2 -41.90 -1.61 22.63
C GLY A 2 -40.58 -0.93 22.31
N GLY A 3 -40.02 -0.22 23.27
CA GLY A 3 -38.73 0.47 23.11
C GLY A 3 -37.62 -0.55 22.79
N ILE A 4 -36.80 -0.26 21.78
CA ILE A 4 -35.61 -1.06 21.45
C ILE A 4 -34.60 -0.80 22.59
N ASN A 5 -34.34 -1.80 23.39
CA ASN A 5 -33.31 -1.70 24.45
C ASN A 5 -31.97 -2.20 23.88
N LEU A 6 -31.15 -1.28 23.36
CA LEU A 6 -29.81 -1.56 22.83
C LEU A 6 -28.78 -1.10 23.88
N GLN A 7 -28.11 -2.07 24.50
CA GLN A 7 -27.03 -1.77 25.44
C GLN A 7 -25.72 -1.53 24.68
N ILE A 8 -25.30 -0.30 24.62
CA ILE A 8 -24.03 0.10 24.02
C ILE A 8 -23.16 0.76 25.11
N PRO A 9 -21.93 0.28 25.36
CA PRO A 9 -21.01 0.95 26.26
C PRO A 9 -20.80 2.42 25.84
N PRO A 10 -20.50 3.34 26.78
CA PRO A 10 -20.23 4.72 26.45
C PRO A 10 -19.01 4.83 25.56
N PRO A 11 -19.07 5.66 24.49
CA PRO A 11 -17.92 5.87 23.62
C PRO A 11 -16.85 6.70 24.33
N ASN A 12 -15.56 6.40 24.06
CA ASN A 12 -14.46 7.26 24.46
C ASN A 12 -14.49 8.61 23.70
N PRO A 13 -13.70 9.62 24.12
CA PRO A 13 -13.72 10.94 23.50
C PRO A 13 -13.49 10.92 21.97
N LYS A 14 -12.57 10.08 21.47
CA LYS A 14 -12.27 9.97 20.03
C LYS A 14 -13.38 9.26 19.26
N GLN A 15 -13.98 8.24 19.83
CA GLN A 15 -15.17 7.59 19.26
C GLN A 15 -16.37 8.56 19.23
N ARG A 16 -16.53 9.41 20.25
CA ARG A 16 -17.57 10.45 20.26
C ARG A 16 -17.33 11.47 19.14
N GLU A 17 -16.08 11.91 18.95
CA GLU A 17 -15.71 12.80 17.84
C GLU A 17 -16.08 12.17 16.48
N PHE A 18 -15.74 10.89 16.27
CA PHE A 18 -16.12 10.12 15.10
C PHE A 18 -17.64 10.03 14.91
N PHE A 19 -18.40 9.82 15.97
CA PHE A 19 -19.87 9.76 15.90
C PHE A 19 -20.51 11.10 15.50
N LEU A 20 -19.90 12.21 15.88
CA LEU A 20 -20.41 13.56 15.64
C LEU A 20 -19.91 14.15 14.32
N ALA A 21 -18.88 13.58 13.70
CA ALA A 21 -18.30 14.07 12.45
C ALA A 21 -19.35 14.11 11.32
N ARG A 22 -19.34 15.21 10.53
CA ARG A 22 -20.32 15.47 9.46
C ARG A 22 -19.71 15.66 8.08
N ALA A 23 -18.39 15.63 7.96
CA ALA A 23 -17.70 15.70 6.67
C ALA A 23 -18.17 14.58 5.72
N ARG A 24 -17.94 14.75 4.44
CA ARG A 24 -18.29 13.74 3.43
C ARG A 24 -17.43 12.48 3.57
N TYR A 25 -16.15 12.65 3.87
CA TYR A 25 -15.17 11.59 4.04
C TYR A 25 -14.56 11.70 5.44
N ILE A 26 -14.79 10.70 6.28
CA ILE A 26 -14.41 10.71 7.70
C ILE A 26 -13.41 9.58 7.94
N GLY A 27 -12.14 9.95 8.12
CA GLY A 27 -11.05 9.05 8.49
C GLY A 27 -10.91 8.93 10.01
N TYR A 28 -10.84 7.72 10.53
CA TYR A 28 -10.61 7.42 11.94
C TYR A 28 -9.47 6.41 12.07
N GLY A 29 -8.30 6.87 12.51
CA GLY A 29 -7.13 6.03 12.38
C GLY A 29 -5.90 6.46 13.12
N GLY A 30 -4.84 5.66 12.94
CA GLY A 30 -3.53 5.80 13.53
C GLY A 30 -3.03 4.50 14.13
N ALA A 31 -3.05 4.36 15.46
CA ALA A 31 -2.53 3.20 16.16
C ALA A 31 -3.53 2.03 16.26
N ARG A 32 -3.04 0.84 16.66
CA ARG A 32 -3.88 -0.32 17.00
C ARG A 32 -4.64 -0.08 18.30
N ALA A 33 -5.64 -0.94 18.55
CA ALA A 33 -6.47 -0.99 19.77
C ALA A 33 -7.25 0.30 20.14
N GLY A 34 -7.30 1.31 19.24
CA GLY A 34 -8.08 2.54 19.47
C GLY A 34 -9.61 2.37 19.41
N GLY A 35 -10.15 1.14 19.32
CA GLY A 35 -11.59 0.87 19.30
C GLY A 35 -12.30 1.24 18.01
N LYS A 36 -11.58 1.34 16.89
CA LYS A 36 -12.07 1.82 15.58
C LYS A 36 -13.19 0.96 15.00
N SER A 37 -12.99 -0.37 14.95
CA SER A 37 -13.97 -1.32 14.39
C SER A 37 -15.27 -1.34 15.19
N TRP A 38 -15.18 -1.23 16.52
CA TRP A 38 -16.34 -1.08 17.38
C TRP A 38 -17.10 0.21 17.07
N ALA A 39 -16.39 1.33 16.97
CA ALA A 39 -17.00 2.63 16.69
C ALA A 39 -17.73 2.62 15.32
N MET A 40 -17.14 2.04 14.28
CA MET A 40 -17.77 1.92 12.97
C MET A 40 -19.06 1.09 13.03
N ARG A 41 -19.03 -0.08 13.68
CA ARG A 41 -20.22 -0.93 13.87
C ARG A 41 -21.34 -0.17 14.57
N VAL A 42 -21.04 0.44 15.72
CA VAL A 42 -22.02 1.18 16.52
C VAL A 42 -22.59 2.36 15.73
N LYS A 43 -21.72 3.13 15.07
CA LYS A 43 -22.17 4.26 14.21
C LYS A 43 -23.18 3.80 13.16
N PHE A 44 -22.92 2.69 12.47
CA PHE A 44 -23.79 2.20 11.41
C PHE A 44 -25.11 1.63 11.96
N VAL A 45 -25.07 0.93 13.09
CA VAL A 45 -26.30 0.51 13.79
C VAL A 45 -27.14 1.71 14.19
N LEU A 46 -26.53 2.74 14.80
CA LEU A 46 -27.25 3.95 15.17
C LEU A 46 -27.84 4.69 13.96
N LEU A 47 -27.15 4.73 12.83
CA LEU A 47 -27.69 5.28 11.60
C LEU A 47 -28.89 4.48 11.10
N CYS A 48 -28.82 3.16 11.08
CA CYS A 48 -29.94 2.30 10.67
C CYS A 48 -31.15 2.42 11.60
N LEU A 49 -30.95 2.62 12.89
CA LEU A 49 -32.04 2.81 13.83
C LEU A 49 -32.72 4.17 13.70
N ASN A 50 -31.93 5.22 13.47
CA ASN A 50 -32.44 6.60 13.43
C ASN A 50 -32.96 7.05 12.07
N TYR A 51 -32.52 6.43 10.97
CA TYR A 51 -32.91 6.83 9.62
C TYR A 51 -33.64 5.71 8.88
N SER A 52 -34.97 5.84 8.78
CA SER A 52 -35.78 4.87 8.04
C SER A 52 -35.36 4.80 6.58
N GLY A 53 -35.17 3.58 6.07
CA GLY A 53 -34.82 3.31 4.67
C GLY A 53 -33.36 3.54 4.30
N ILE A 54 -32.49 3.97 5.21
CA ILE A 54 -31.06 4.21 4.91
C ILE A 54 -30.37 2.94 4.39
N GLN A 55 -29.55 3.08 3.35
CA GLN A 55 -28.79 2.01 2.74
C GLN A 55 -27.31 2.18 3.14
N VAL A 56 -26.82 1.27 3.97
CA VAL A 56 -25.46 1.28 4.51
C VAL A 56 -24.68 0.10 3.96
N LEU A 57 -23.47 0.31 3.47
CA LEU A 57 -22.51 -0.70 3.07
C LEU A 57 -21.29 -0.63 3.98
N LEU A 58 -20.85 -1.77 4.53
CA LEU A 58 -19.61 -1.91 5.27
C LEU A 58 -18.73 -2.93 4.57
N LEU A 59 -17.51 -2.53 4.25
CA LEU A 59 -16.55 -3.32 3.50
C LEU A 59 -15.28 -3.60 4.32
N ARG A 60 -14.73 -4.81 4.12
CA ARG A 60 -13.42 -5.22 4.58
C ARG A 60 -12.66 -5.95 3.46
N ARG A 61 -11.35 -6.13 3.58
CA ARG A 61 -10.53 -6.80 2.56
C ARG A 61 -10.98 -8.24 2.33
N THR A 62 -11.16 -9.03 3.37
CA THR A 62 -11.47 -10.46 3.25
C THR A 62 -12.78 -10.86 3.97
N LEU A 63 -13.42 -11.95 3.47
CA LEU A 63 -14.64 -12.48 4.07
C LEU A 63 -14.42 -13.08 5.48
N PRO A 64 -13.34 -13.82 5.77
CA PRO A 64 -13.07 -14.30 7.12
C PRO A 64 -12.98 -13.17 8.13
N GLU A 65 -12.18 -12.13 7.85
CA GLU A 65 -12.02 -10.97 8.71
C GLU A 65 -13.33 -10.19 8.89
N LEU A 66 -14.11 -10.02 7.81
CA LEU A 66 -15.43 -9.40 7.88
C LEU A 66 -16.34 -10.18 8.83
N THR A 67 -16.28 -11.52 8.76
CA THR A 67 -17.12 -12.40 9.59
C THR A 67 -16.77 -12.24 11.06
N GLU A 68 -15.51 -12.36 11.42
CA GLU A 68 -15.07 -12.28 12.81
C GLU A 68 -15.24 -10.88 13.39
N ASN A 69 -14.86 -9.85 12.65
CA ASN A 69 -14.84 -8.49 13.18
C ASN A 69 -16.20 -7.78 13.13
N HIS A 70 -17.12 -8.19 12.24
CA HIS A 70 -18.40 -7.50 12.06
C HIS A 70 -19.61 -8.40 12.11
N VAL A 71 -19.66 -9.49 11.33
CA VAL A 71 -20.87 -10.34 11.27
C VAL A 71 -21.19 -10.91 12.64
N ASN A 72 -20.24 -11.60 13.26
CA ASN A 72 -20.44 -12.25 14.56
C ASN A 72 -20.82 -11.27 15.69
N PRO A 73 -20.11 -10.11 15.85
CA PRO A 73 -20.51 -9.08 16.81
C PRO A 73 -21.89 -8.47 16.51
N LEU A 74 -22.23 -8.22 15.24
CA LEU A 74 -23.52 -7.65 14.86
C LEU A 74 -24.67 -8.63 15.11
N LEU A 75 -24.48 -9.93 14.87
CA LEU A 75 -25.47 -10.95 15.19
C LEU A 75 -25.83 -10.96 16.67
N ARG A 76 -24.81 -10.79 17.54
CA ARG A 76 -25.04 -10.67 19.01
C ARG A 76 -25.75 -9.36 19.36
N LEU A 77 -25.26 -8.24 18.83
CA LEU A 77 -25.77 -6.91 19.15
C LEU A 77 -27.21 -6.69 18.66
N LEU A 78 -27.54 -7.20 17.48
CA LEU A 78 -28.83 -6.96 16.80
C LEU A 78 -29.85 -8.09 16.98
N LYS A 79 -29.59 -9.01 17.91
CA LYS A 79 -30.53 -10.12 18.23
C LYS A 79 -31.90 -9.55 18.61
N GLY A 80 -32.94 -9.90 17.86
CA GLY A 80 -34.30 -9.40 18.07
C GLY A 80 -34.56 -7.98 17.53
N ILE A 81 -33.56 -7.29 17.00
CA ILE A 81 -33.67 -5.93 16.47
C ILE A 81 -33.71 -5.92 14.93
N ALA A 82 -32.81 -6.68 14.29
CA ALA A 82 -32.73 -6.78 12.85
C ALA A 82 -32.66 -8.25 12.40
N LYS A 83 -33.14 -8.52 11.19
CA LYS A 83 -33.07 -9.85 10.56
C LYS A 83 -31.83 -9.94 9.69
N TYR A 84 -31.01 -10.99 9.86
CA TYR A 84 -29.83 -11.23 9.04
C TYR A 84 -30.11 -12.23 7.93
N ASN A 85 -29.89 -11.82 6.69
CA ASN A 85 -29.84 -12.71 5.54
C ASN A 85 -28.37 -13.13 5.29
N LYS A 86 -28.04 -14.39 5.56
CA LYS A 86 -26.68 -14.91 5.42
C LYS A 86 -26.21 -14.96 3.96
N GLN A 87 -27.12 -15.24 3.01
CA GLN A 87 -26.78 -15.32 1.60
C GLN A 87 -26.45 -13.96 1.00
N GLU A 88 -27.24 -12.94 1.30
CA GLU A 88 -27.04 -11.57 0.85
C GLU A 88 -26.07 -10.78 1.74
N LYS A 89 -25.73 -11.30 2.93
CA LYS A 89 -24.95 -10.64 3.98
C LYS A 89 -25.54 -9.29 4.40
N VAL A 90 -26.87 -9.25 4.60
CA VAL A 90 -27.63 -8.02 4.89
C VAL A 90 -28.37 -8.15 6.22
N PHE A 91 -28.20 -7.15 7.10
CA PHE A 91 -29.10 -6.91 8.23
C PHE A 91 -30.23 -5.98 7.79
N SER A 92 -31.47 -6.44 7.88
CA SER A 92 -32.69 -5.69 7.54
C SER A 92 -33.39 -5.25 8.83
N PHE A 93 -33.62 -3.96 8.97
CA PHE A 93 -34.29 -3.34 10.14
C PHE A 93 -35.79 -3.16 9.87
N PRO A 94 -36.64 -3.16 10.90
CA PRO A 94 -38.09 -2.99 10.75
C PRO A 94 -38.53 -1.66 10.09
N ASN A 95 -37.68 -0.62 10.20
CA ASN A 95 -37.91 0.69 9.59
C ASN A 95 -37.46 0.78 8.11
N GLY A 96 -37.11 -0.35 7.48
CA GLY A 96 -36.65 -0.42 6.10
C GLY A 96 -35.17 -0.10 5.89
N ALA A 97 -34.42 0.25 6.93
CA ALA A 97 -32.98 0.43 6.84
C ALA A 97 -32.26 -0.92 6.58
N ARG A 98 -31.16 -0.87 5.82
CA ARG A 98 -30.36 -2.05 5.49
C ARG A 98 -28.88 -1.78 5.75
N LEU A 99 -28.23 -2.71 6.42
CA LEU A 99 -26.77 -2.75 6.58
C LEU A 99 -26.24 -3.96 5.81
N LYS A 100 -25.66 -3.71 4.64
CA LYS A 100 -25.01 -4.71 3.80
C LYS A 100 -23.56 -4.84 4.22
N LEU A 101 -23.08 -6.06 4.36
CA LEU A 101 -21.69 -6.40 4.64
C LEU A 101 -21.07 -6.97 3.36
N GLY A 102 -19.88 -6.48 3.00
CA GLY A 102 -19.21 -6.87 1.77
C GLY A 102 -17.69 -6.94 1.94
N TYR A 103 -17.02 -7.49 0.94
CA TYR A 103 -15.58 -7.59 0.90
C TYR A 103 -15.04 -7.42 -0.53
N CYS A 104 -13.74 -7.07 -0.63
CA CYS A 104 -13.01 -6.97 -1.90
C CYS A 104 -11.65 -7.64 -1.71
N SER A 105 -11.54 -8.92 -2.03
CA SER A 105 -10.31 -9.70 -1.90
C SER A 105 -9.26 -9.28 -2.95
N ASN A 106 -9.71 -8.89 -4.13
CA ASN A 106 -8.89 -8.37 -5.22
C ASN A 106 -9.43 -7.02 -5.72
N GLU A 107 -8.68 -6.36 -6.60
CA GLU A 107 -9.03 -5.02 -7.07
C GLU A 107 -10.36 -5.00 -7.84
N GLN A 108 -10.63 -6.03 -8.65
CA GLN A 108 -11.82 -6.11 -9.49
C GLN A 108 -13.12 -6.39 -8.70
N ASP A 109 -13.01 -6.93 -7.49
CA ASP A 109 -14.20 -7.23 -6.66
C ASP A 109 -15.03 -5.98 -6.36
N VAL A 110 -14.43 -4.80 -6.41
CA VAL A 110 -15.16 -3.54 -6.19
C VAL A 110 -16.23 -3.28 -7.25
N LEU A 111 -16.07 -3.82 -8.46
CA LEU A 111 -17.00 -3.61 -9.57
C LEU A 111 -18.39 -4.20 -9.28
N GLN A 112 -18.51 -5.18 -8.39
CA GLN A 112 -19.81 -5.73 -7.96
C GLN A 112 -20.70 -4.66 -7.26
N TYR A 113 -20.13 -3.57 -6.78
CA TYR A 113 -20.86 -2.47 -6.13
C TYR A 113 -21.20 -1.32 -7.10
N GLN A 114 -20.69 -1.35 -8.33
CA GLN A 114 -21.03 -0.34 -9.35
C GLN A 114 -22.54 -0.39 -9.67
N GLY A 115 -23.09 0.77 -9.98
CA GLY A 115 -24.53 0.91 -10.26
C GLY A 115 -25.45 0.90 -9.04
N GLN A 116 -24.96 0.47 -7.88
CA GLN A 116 -25.70 0.50 -6.62
C GLN A 116 -25.56 1.89 -5.97
N ALA A 117 -26.52 2.24 -5.11
CA ALA A 117 -26.51 3.50 -4.39
C ALA A 117 -26.56 3.26 -2.88
N TYR A 118 -25.57 3.81 -2.17
CA TYR A 118 -25.48 3.72 -0.72
C TYR A 118 -25.38 5.10 -0.10
N ASP A 119 -26.26 5.39 0.85
CA ASP A 119 -26.23 6.64 1.61
C ASP A 119 -25.00 6.73 2.52
N VAL A 120 -24.54 5.58 2.99
CA VAL A 120 -23.32 5.47 3.82
C VAL A 120 -22.48 4.28 3.35
N ILE A 121 -21.18 4.51 3.20
CA ILE A 121 -20.20 3.44 2.94
C ILE A 121 -19.14 3.49 4.04
N GLY A 122 -18.80 2.33 4.59
CA GLY A 122 -17.69 2.13 5.51
C GLY A 122 -16.61 1.29 4.87
N LEU A 123 -15.36 1.78 4.92
CA LEU A 123 -14.18 1.00 4.61
C LEU A 123 -13.43 0.70 5.91
N GLU A 124 -13.44 -0.54 6.34
CA GLU A 124 -12.62 -0.94 7.47
C GLU A 124 -11.23 -1.35 7.01
N GLU A 125 -10.21 -0.79 7.68
CA GLU A 125 -8.82 -0.87 7.26
C GLU A 125 -8.64 -0.34 5.83
N ALA A 126 -9.02 0.91 5.61
CA ALA A 126 -9.03 1.56 4.30
C ALA A 126 -7.66 1.51 3.59
N THR A 127 -6.56 1.41 4.33
CA THR A 127 -5.21 1.23 3.79
C THR A 127 -4.99 -0.14 3.11
N MET A 128 -5.90 -1.08 3.29
CA MET A 128 -5.89 -2.37 2.58
C MET A 128 -6.61 -2.32 1.22
N PHE A 129 -7.16 -1.17 0.84
CA PHE A 129 -7.85 -0.94 -0.43
C PHE A 129 -7.02 -0.03 -1.33
N THR A 130 -7.00 -0.32 -2.63
CA THR A 130 -6.34 0.55 -3.61
C THR A 130 -7.10 1.88 -3.79
N GLU A 131 -6.43 2.92 -4.31
CA GLU A 131 -7.10 4.20 -4.63
C GLU A 131 -8.18 4.02 -5.71
N PHE A 132 -8.00 3.06 -6.62
CA PHE A 132 -9.01 2.66 -7.60
C PHE A 132 -10.28 2.15 -6.92
N GLN A 133 -10.16 1.19 -5.98
CA GLN A 133 -11.30 0.67 -5.22
C GLN A 133 -12.02 1.78 -4.44
N TYR A 134 -11.27 2.68 -3.80
CA TYR A 134 -11.84 3.82 -3.10
C TYR A 134 -12.62 4.75 -4.05
N ASN A 135 -12.08 5.05 -5.23
CA ASN A 135 -12.74 5.90 -6.22
C ASN A 135 -14.01 5.26 -6.78
N CYS A 136 -14.01 3.97 -7.11
CA CYS A 136 -15.22 3.23 -7.54
C CYS A 136 -16.33 3.28 -6.47
N LEU A 137 -15.96 3.16 -5.20
CA LEU A 137 -16.93 3.23 -4.09
C LEU A 137 -17.46 4.64 -3.87
N ARG A 138 -16.66 5.68 -4.13
CA ARG A 138 -17.13 7.09 -4.11
C ARG A 138 -18.25 7.34 -5.10
N GLU A 139 -18.22 6.72 -6.28
CA GLU A 139 -19.29 6.82 -7.27
C GLU A 139 -20.60 6.19 -6.78
N SER A 140 -20.50 5.10 -6.01
CA SER A 140 -21.64 4.42 -5.38
C SER A 140 -22.15 5.12 -4.12
N ASN A 141 -21.38 6.05 -3.53
CA ASN A 141 -21.78 6.84 -2.36
C ASN A 141 -22.64 8.04 -2.75
N ARG A 142 -23.89 7.76 -2.95
CA ARG A 142 -24.92 8.74 -3.36
C ARG A 142 -26.24 8.42 -2.67
N SER A 143 -27.19 9.37 -2.69
CA SER A 143 -28.52 9.14 -2.13
C SER A 143 -29.18 7.92 -2.80
N SER A 144 -29.62 6.98 -1.98
CA SER A 144 -30.37 5.79 -2.45
C SER A 144 -31.80 6.12 -2.89
N GLY A 145 -32.31 7.30 -2.52
CA GLY A 145 -33.70 7.69 -2.73
C GLY A 145 -34.72 6.98 -1.84
N MET A 146 -34.27 6.10 -0.94
CA MET A 146 -35.14 5.28 -0.07
C MET A 146 -35.54 5.98 1.22
N MET A 147 -34.82 7.05 1.60
CA MET A 147 -35.11 7.81 2.81
C MET A 147 -36.14 8.92 2.57
N LYS A 148 -37.01 9.11 3.57
CA LYS A 148 -37.99 10.24 3.58
C LYS A 148 -37.39 11.56 4.05
N VAL A 149 -36.22 11.52 4.70
CA VAL A 149 -35.52 12.68 5.22
C VAL A 149 -34.26 12.98 4.41
N LYS A 150 -33.91 14.25 4.29
CA LYS A 150 -32.70 14.67 3.60
C LYS A 150 -31.47 14.20 4.40
N PHE A 151 -30.62 13.39 3.80
CA PHE A 151 -29.37 12.89 4.36
C PHE A 151 -28.25 13.12 3.34
N ALA A 152 -27.15 13.73 3.77
CA ALA A 152 -25.98 13.88 2.92
C ALA A 152 -25.15 12.58 2.92
N PRO A 153 -24.91 11.95 1.77
CA PRO A 153 -24.10 10.74 1.70
C PRO A 153 -22.71 10.93 2.31
N ARG A 154 -22.21 9.90 3.00
CA ARG A 154 -20.93 9.93 3.71
C ARG A 154 -20.18 8.62 3.58
N MET A 155 -18.85 8.73 3.61
CA MET A 155 -17.96 7.57 3.78
C MET A 155 -17.23 7.67 5.11
N TYR A 156 -17.16 6.53 5.80
CA TYR A 156 -16.42 6.36 7.05
C TYR A 156 -15.29 5.37 6.79
N LEU A 157 -14.08 5.74 7.15
CA LEU A 157 -12.89 4.94 6.89
C LEU A 157 -12.14 4.72 8.21
N THR A 158 -11.95 3.47 8.62
CA THR A 158 -10.97 3.17 9.67
C THR A 158 -9.64 2.83 9.02
N MET A 159 -8.54 3.21 9.65
CA MET A 159 -7.23 3.08 9.01
C MET A 159 -6.11 2.92 10.03
N ASN A 160 -5.06 2.21 9.63
CA ASN A 160 -3.76 2.16 10.28
C ASN A 160 -2.70 2.45 9.22
N PRO A 161 -1.49 2.93 9.58
CA PRO A 161 -0.38 3.02 8.63
C PRO A 161 -0.04 1.65 8.03
N GLY A 162 0.46 1.63 6.80
CA GLY A 162 0.80 0.41 6.06
C GLY A 162 -0.28 -0.03 5.06
N GLY A 163 0.00 -1.08 4.28
CA GLY A 163 -0.89 -1.61 3.26
C GLY A 163 -0.86 -0.85 1.92
N VAL A 164 -1.43 -1.48 0.89
CA VAL A 164 -1.43 -0.99 -0.52
C VAL A 164 -2.02 0.42 -0.67
N GLY A 165 -2.94 0.80 0.20
CA GLY A 165 -3.60 2.12 0.18
C GLY A 165 -2.94 3.17 1.06
N HIS A 166 -1.80 2.87 1.69
CA HIS A 166 -1.14 3.79 2.63
C HIS A 166 -1.01 5.21 2.06
N HIS A 167 -0.52 5.32 0.82
CA HIS A 167 -0.23 6.62 0.21
C HIS A 167 -1.44 7.48 -0.05
N TRP A 168 -2.51 6.92 -0.64
CA TRP A 168 -3.71 7.71 -0.92
C TRP A 168 -4.44 8.11 0.37
N VAL A 169 -4.44 7.21 1.38
CA VAL A 169 -5.01 7.51 2.69
C VAL A 169 -4.20 8.60 3.38
N LYS A 170 -2.86 8.46 3.43
CA LYS A 170 -1.97 9.48 4.01
C LYS A 170 -2.15 10.82 3.31
N ARG A 171 -2.11 10.85 1.98
CA ARG A 171 -2.30 12.06 1.17
C ARG A 171 -3.60 12.80 1.52
N LEU A 172 -4.74 12.08 1.54
CA LEU A 172 -6.06 12.69 1.72
C LEU A 172 -6.34 13.09 3.17
N PHE A 173 -5.99 12.27 4.14
CA PHE A 173 -6.43 12.41 5.52
C PHE A 173 -5.35 12.98 6.44
N VAL A 174 -4.08 12.59 6.26
CA VAL A 174 -2.98 12.99 7.15
C VAL A 174 -2.28 14.23 6.62
N ASP A 175 -1.76 14.17 5.39
CA ASP A 175 -1.02 15.28 4.75
C ASP A 175 -1.94 16.37 4.24
N ARG A 176 -3.25 16.06 4.03
CA ARG A 176 -4.26 16.98 3.48
C ARG A 176 -3.84 17.59 2.14
N ALA A 177 -3.15 16.80 1.33
CA ALA A 177 -2.67 17.19 0.02
C ALA A 177 -3.72 16.86 -1.05
N TYR A 178 -4.59 17.83 -1.32
CA TYR A 178 -5.72 17.66 -2.22
C TYR A 178 -5.37 17.95 -3.68
N LYS A 179 -6.01 17.23 -4.61
CA LYS A 179 -5.78 17.34 -6.05
C LYS A 179 -7.10 17.62 -6.79
N GLY A 180 -7.01 18.38 -7.88
CA GLY A 180 -8.13 18.61 -8.81
C GLY A 180 -9.37 19.19 -8.14
N LYS A 181 -10.46 18.41 -8.09
CA LYS A 181 -11.77 18.82 -7.53
C LYS A 181 -11.97 18.40 -6.06
N GLU A 182 -10.93 17.85 -5.40
CA GLU A 182 -11.00 17.53 -3.98
C GLU A 182 -11.04 18.80 -3.13
N ARG A 183 -11.97 18.87 -2.18
CA ARG A 183 -12.17 20.05 -1.35
C ARG A 183 -11.78 19.75 0.09
N PRO A 184 -10.96 20.58 0.75
CA PRO A 184 -10.52 20.37 2.13
C PRO A 184 -11.65 20.13 3.13
N GLU A 185 -12.77 20.84 2.98
CA GLU A 185 -13.94 20.76 3.85
C GLU A 185 -14.70 19.42 3.77
N ASP A 186 -14.48 18.64 2.70
CA ASP A 186 -15.09 17.33 2.55
C ASP A 186 -14.39 16.25 3.39
N TYR A 187 -13.17 16.51 3.90
CA TYR A 187 -12.35 15.53 4.59
C TYR A 187 -12.11 15.90 6.04
N VAL A 188 -12.18 14.89 6.92
CA VAL A 188 -11.75 15.02 8.31
C VAL A 188 -10.98 13.78 8.73
N PHE A 189 -9.87 13.97 9.43
CA PHE A 189 -9.10 12.89 10.05
C PHE A 189 -9.16 13.01 11.56
N ILE A 190 -9.54 11.93 12.22
CA ILE A 190 -9.61 11.79 13.67
C ILE A 190 -8.53 10.79 14.08
N PRO A 191 -7.42 11.24 14.67
CA PRO A 191 -6.37 10.34 15.13
C PRO A 191 -6.85 9.51 16.31
N ALA A 192 -6.51 8.21 16.31
CA ALA A 192 -6.82 7.27 17.37
C ALA A 192 -5.57 6.52 17.82
N ARG A 193 -5.31 6.49 19.12
CA ARG A 193 -4.20 5.77 19.75
C ARG A 193 -4.75 4.76 20.76
N VAL A 194 -3.93 3.79 21.17
CA VAL A 194 -4.31 2.84 22.21
C VAL A 194 -4.71 3.55 23.50
N TYR A 195 -4.00 4.62 23.86
CA TYR A 195 -4.25 5.43 25.06
C TYR A 195 -5.61 6.13 25.09
N ASP A 196 -6.25 6.32 23.93
CA ASP A 196 -7.61 6.88 23.84
C ASP A 196 -8.69 5.87 24.26
N ASN A 197 -8.35 4.56 24.32
CA ASN A 197 -9.27 3.47 24.62
C ASN A 197 -9.07 2.95 26.04
N THR A 198 -9.49 3.75 27.02
CA THR A 198 -9.32 3.45 28.46
C THR A 198 -9.92 2.10 28.85
N ALA A 199 -11.10 1.75 28.32
CA ALA A 199 -11.74 0.46 28.59
C ALA A 199 -10.90 -0.73 28.10
N PHE A 200 -10.17 -0.58 27.00
CA PHE A 200 -9.25 -1.61 26.53
C PHE A 200 -7.99 -1.67 27.41
N MET A 201 -7.46 -0.52 27.80
CA MET A 201 -6.30 -0.43 28.70
C MET A 201 -6.56 -1.05 30.08
N GLU A 202 -7.78 -0.91 30.59
CA GLU A 202 -8.22 -1.56 31.83
C GLU A 202 -8.37 -3.07 31.68
N ALA A 203 -8.84 -3.54 30.51
CA ALA A 203 -9.04 -4.96 30.22
C ALA A 203 -7.73 -5.70 29.91
N ASP A 204 -6.75 -5.03 29.29
CA ASP A 204 -5.46 -5.60 28.90
C ASP A 204 -4.34 -4.58 29.15
N PRO A 205 -3.88 -4.42 30.40
CA PRO A 205 -2.83 -3.46 30.76
C PRO A 205 -1.47 -3.77 30.10
N ASP A 206 -1.19 -5.04 29.81
CA ASP A 206 0.09 -5.49 29.28
C ASP A 206 0.23 -5.28 27.76
N TYR A 207 -0.87 -4.97 27.07
CA TYR A 207 -0.86 -4.80 25.61
C TYR A 207 0.06 -3.67 25.14
N VAL A 208 0.15 -2.58 25.89
CA VAL A 208 1.07 -1.48 25.57
C VAL A 208 2.52 -1.94 25.65
N ALA A 209 2.88 -2.69 26.70
CA ALA A 209 4.23 -3.26 26.83
C ALA A 209 4.56 -4.21 25.68
N GLN A 210 3.58 -4.99 25.19
CA GLN A 210 3.75 -5.81 23.99
C GLN A 210 4.02 -4.96 22.76
N LEU A 211 3.29 -3.86 22.55
CA LEU A 211 3.54 -2.94 21.43
C LEU A 211 4.91 -2.23 21.56
N GLU A 212 5.33 -1.89 22.77
CA GLU A 212 6.63 -1.28 23.05
C GLU A 212 7.80 -2.21 22.76
N SER A 213 7.61 -3.52 22.88
CA SER A 213 8.63 -4.53 22.59
C SER A 213 8.83 -4.78 21.08
N LEU A 214 7.98 -4.23 20.22
CA LEU A 214 8.11 -4.38 18.77
C LEU A 214 9.34 -3.66 18.24
N PRO A 215 9.91 -4.11 17.09
CA PRO A 215 10.93 -3.37 16.37
C PRO A 215 10.53 -1.90 16.15
N GLU A 216 11.49 -0.99 16.14
CA GLU A 216 11.25 0.46 16.21
C GLU A 216 10.25 0.97 15.16
N LYS A 217 10.40 0.58 13.89
CA LYS A 217 9.47 0.97 12.81
C LYS A 217 8.04 0.51 13.13
N ARG A 218 7.88 -0.77 13.49
CA ARG A 218 6.58 -1.37 13.82
C ARG A 218 5.96 -0.75 15.05
N ARG A 219 6.77 -0.47 16.08
CA ARG A 219 6.33 0.24 17.28
C ARG A 219 5.80 1.63 16.95
N LYS A 220 6.54 2.43 16.13
CA LYS A 220 6.08 3.75 15.67
C LYS A 220 4.72 3.67 14.97
N MET A 221 4.54 2.72 14.06
CA MET A 221 3.27 2.53 13.35
C MET A 221 2.14 2.07 14.27
N MET A 222 2.36 1.00 15.04
CA MET A 222 1.30 0.30 15.78
C MET A 222 0.93 0.99 17.08
N LEU A 223 1.91 1.60 17.79
CA LEU A 223 1.71 2.29 19.06
C LEU A 223 1.42 3.79 18.85
N LEU A 224 2.22 4.47 18.02
CA LEU A 224 2.14 5.92 17.87
C LEU A 224 1.25 6.35 16.68
N GLY A 225 0.93 5.41 15.77
CA GLY A 225 0.18 5.73 14.56
C GLY A 225 0.97 6.59 13.58
N ASP A 226 2.28 6.36 13.50
CA ASP A 226 3.18 7.09 12.61
C ASP A 226 2.94 6.70 11.15
N TRP A 227 2.65 7.70 10.32
CA TRP A 227 2.42 7.55 8.89
C TRP A 227 3.68 7.77 8.04
N THR A 228 4.80 8.06 8.65
CA THR A 228 6.07 8.23 7.94
C THR A 228 6.84 6.92 7.80
N SER A 229 6.60 5.97 8.70
CA SER A 229 7.19 4.63 8.68
C SER A 229 6.24 3.66 7.97
N VAL A 230 6.74 2.89 6.99
CA VAL A 230 5.99 1.81 6.33
C VAL A 230 6.67 0.49 6.66
N GLU A 231 5.93 -0.47 7.24
CA GLU A 231 6.41 -1.83 7.49
C GLU A 231 5.88 -2.77 6.40
N GLY A 232 6.69 -3.75 6.01
CA GLY A 232 6.35 -4.68 4.94
C GLY A 232 6.48 -4.06 3.55
N ALA A 233 7.09 -2.88 3.44
CA ALA A 233 7.50 -2.36 2.15
C ALA A 233 8.54 -3.30 1.54
N PHE A 234 8.39 -3.60 0.26
CA PHE A 234 9.34 -4.44 -0.45
C PHE A 234 10.74 -3.82 -0.45
N PHE A 235 10.83 -2.50 -0.60
CA PHE A 235 12.07 -1.72 -0.51
C PHE A 235 12.15 -0.99 0.84
N GLU A 236 12.37 -1.74 1.92
CA GLU A 236 12.44 -1.17 3.29
C GLU A 236 13.59 -0.19 3.47
N GLU A 237 14.63 -0.29 2.64
CA GLU A 237 15.80 0.60 2.67
C GLU A 237 15.48 1.99 2.16
N PHE A 238 14.46 2.13 1.29
CA PHE A 238 14.15 3.43 0.70
C PHE A 238 13.71 4.44 1.75
N THR A 239 14.47 5.50 1.86
CA THR A 239 14.25 6.56 2.85
C THR A 239 14.11 7.92 2.17
N ASN A 240 13.07 8.65 2.54
CA ASN A 240 12.83 10.03 2.14
C ASN A 240 12.89 10.91 3.39
N ASN A 241 14.05 11.54 3.63
CA ASN A 241 14.25 12.43 4.75
C ASN A 241 14.58 13.86 4.28
N PRO A 242 13.61 14.78 4.29
CA PRO A 242 13.79 16.16 3.81
C PRO A 242 14.88 16.96 4.52
N GLU A 243 15.23 16.64 5.76
CA GLU A 243 16.28 17.31 6.53
C GLU A 243 17.66 17.06 5.94
N HIS A 244 17.83 15.95 5.22
CA HIS A 244 19.09 15.49 4.65
C HIS A 244 19.17 15.58 3.12
N TYR A 245 18.27 16.33 2.46
CA TYR A 245 18.31 16.49 1.00
C TYR A 245 19.58 17.17 0.46
N VAL A 246 20.29 17.92 1.30
CA VAL A 246 21.49 18.68 0.92
C VAL A 246 22.76 17.90 1.21
N ASP A 247 22.89 17.32 2.38
CA ASP A 247 24.07 16.52 2.80
C ASP A 247 24.03 15.08 2.25
N ARG A 248 22.85 14.59 1.81
CA ARG A 248 22.62 13.29 1.16
C ARG A 248 22.86 12.08 2.06
N LEU A 249 22.91 12.26 3.37
CA LEU A 249 23.14 11.21 4.35
C LEU A 249 21.79 10.62 4.83
N TRP A 250 21.67 9.30 4.85
CA TRP A 250 20.48 8.59 5.33
C TRP A 250 19.19 8.98 4.61
N THR A 251 19.29 9.40 3.34
CA THR A 251 18.18 9.72 2.46
C THR A 251 18.49 9.33 1.02
N HIS A 252 17.50 8.84 0.28
CA HIS A 252 17.63 8.60 -1.16
C HIS A 252 17.17 9.81 -1.97
N VAL A 253 16.30 10.63 -1.40
CA VAL A 253 15.76 11.81 -2.08
C VAL A 253 16.67 12.99 -1.84
N ILE A 254 17.06 13.67 -2.91
CA ILE A 254 18.01 14.79 -2.86
C ILE A 254 17.55 15.97 -3.70
N LYS A 255 18.11 17.14 -3.42
CA LYS A 255 17.90 18.33 -4.25
C LYS A 255 18.51 18.14 -5.64
N PRO A 256 17.81 18.57 -6.72
CA PRO A 256 18.40 18.58 -8.05
C PRO A 256 19.68 19.40 -8.14
N PHE A 257 20.62 18.90 -8.90
CA PHE A 257 21.86 19.61 -9.27
C PHE A 257 22.16 19.39 -10.75
N GLU A 258 23.02 20.20 -11.33
CA GLU A 258 23.41 20.09 -12.72
C GLU A 258 24.22 18.81 -12.96
N ILE A 259 23.74 17.92 -13.85
CA ILE A 259 24.41 16.66 -14.17
C ILE A 259 25.69 16.93 -14.96
N PRO A 260 26.88 16.59 -14.44
CA PRO A 260 28.16 16.82 -15.11
C PRO A 260 28.21 16.16 -16.48
N LYS A 261 28.81 16.84 -17.47
CA LYS A 261 28.90 16.31 -18.84
C LYS A 261 29.74 15.04 -18.95
N SER A 262 30.64 14.80 -18.03
CA SER A 262 31.47 13.58 -17.96
C SER A 262 30.71 12.33 -17.52
N TRP A 263 29.58 12.49 -16.85
CA TRP A 263 28.79 11.35 -16.35
C TRP A 263 28.05 10.66 -17.51
N LYS A 264 27.90 9.35 -17.44
CA LYS A 264 27.16 8.59 -18.46
C LYS A 264 25.66 8.66 -18.17
N ILE A 265 24.87 8.81 -19.25
CA ILE A 265 23.41 8.86 -19.15
C ILE A 265 22.80 7.55 -19.63
N TYR A 266 21.82 7.10 -18.87
CA TYR A 266 21.05 5.89 -19.13
C TYR A 266 19.56 6.21 -19.13
N ARG A 267 18.81 5.41 -19.86
CA ARG A 267 17.35 5.41 -19.91
C ARG A 267 16.85 4.01 -19.69
N SER A 268 15.84 3.84 -18.85
CA SER A 268 15.12 2.60 -18.70
C SER A 268 13.64 2.79 -19.02
N PHE A 269 13.00 1.74 -19.54
CA PHE A 269 11.63 1.81 -20.01
C PHE A 269 10.87 0.53 -19.69
N ASP A 270 9.68 0.69 -19.09
CA ASP A 270 8.66 -0.33 -18.94
C ASP A 270 7.39 0.12 -19.65
N PHE A 271 6.87 -0.73 -20.57
CA PHE A 271 5.74 -0.37 -21.43
C PHE A 271 4.41 -0.73 -20.77
N GLY A 272 3.48 0.23 -20.74
CA GLY A 272 2.09 0.04 -20.36
C GLY A 272 1.15 0.84 -21.25
N TYR A 273 -0.03 0.30 -21.54
CA TYR A 273 -1.10 0.99 -22.27
C TYR A 273 -2.33 1.22 -21.39
N HIS A 274 -2.90 0.15 -20.81
CA HIS A 274 -3.97 0.23 -19.83
C HIS A 274 -3.44 0.50 -18.42
N ARG A 275 -2.26 0.02 -18.14
CA ARG A 275 -1.44 0.35 -16.98
C ARG A 275 -0.45 1.45 -17.36
N PRO A 276 0.09 2.22 -16.43
CA PRO A 276 1.08 3.24 -16.73
C PRO A 276 2.33 2.65 -17.40
N PHE A 277 2.92 3.38 -18.34
CA PHE A 277 4.30 3.15 -18.73
C PHE A 277 5.23 3.91 -17.78
N SER A 278 6.47 3.47 -17.68
CA SER A 278 7.51 4.16 -16.91
C SER A 278 8.76 4.42 -17.76
N VAL A 279 9.24 5.65 -17.72
CA VAL A 279 10.53 6.06 -18.29
C VAL A 279 11.36 6.71 -17.20
N GLY A 280 12.52 6.14 -16.88
CA GLY A 280 13.49 6.72 -15.96
C GLY A 280 14.76 7.15 -16.69
N TYR A 281 15.28 8.34 -16.36
CA TYR A 281 16.58 8.82 -16.81
C TYR A 281 17.55 8.87 -15.64
N TYR A 282 18.71 8.25 -15.85
CA TYR A 282 19.74 8.06 -14.83
C TYR A 282 21.06 8.61 -15.28
N ALA A 283 21.78 9.20 -14.35
CA ALA A 283 23.20 9.54 -14.51
C ALA A 283 24.01 8.63 -13.59
N ILE A 284 25.18 8.19 -14.03
CA ILE A 284 26.14 7.45 -13.20
C ILE A 284 27.43 8.24 -13.13
N ASP A 285 27.87 8.49 -11.89
CA ASP A 285 29.12 9.19 -11.63
C ASP A 285 30.36 8.29 -11.79
N THR A 286 31.54 8.82 -11.42
CA THR A 286 32.82 8.10 -11.53
C THR A 286 32.98 6.98 -10.51
N GLU A 287 32.22 7.01 -9.42
CA GLU A 287 32.24 6.02 -8.34
C GLU A 287 31.19 4.92 -8.55
N GLY A 288 30.31 5.08 -9.55
CA GLY A 288 29.25 4.13 -9.88
C GLY A 288 27.93 4.40 -9.16
N VAL A 289 27.82 5.54 -8.45
CA VAL A 289 26.57 5.98 -7.83
C VAL A 289 25.60 6.40 -8.92
N ALA A 290 24.36 5.92 -8.84
CA ALA A 290 23.32 6.25 -9.80
C ALA A 290 22.39 7.34 -9.28
N TYR A 291 22.06 8.28 -10.13
CA TYR A 291 21.16 9.39 -9.84
C TYR A 291 19.99 9.37 -10.82
N ARG A 292 18.76 9.05 -10.33
CA ARG A 292 17.54 9.22 -11.11
C ARG A 292 17.18 10.71 -11.09
N PHE A 293 17.38 11.41 -12.21
CA PHE A 293 17.23 12.85 -12.25
C PHE A 293 15.98 13.32 -12.98
N TYR A 294 15.37 12.45 -13.77
CA TYR A 294 14.15 12.73 -14.51
C TYR A 294 13.32 11.47 -14.71
N GLU A 295 12.01 11.64 -14.74
CA GLU A 295 11.07 10.57 -15.03
C GLU A 295 9.89 11.07 -15.86
N TRP A 296 9.31 10.15 -16.62
CA TRP A 296 8.01 10.34 -17.22
C TRP A 296 7.16 9.10 -16.96
N TYR A 297 6.14 9.28 -16.12
CA TYR A 297 5.24 8.22 -15.74
C TYR A 297 3.91 8.38 -16.46
N GLY A 298 3.45 7.33 -17.13
CA GLY A 298 2.27 7.32 -17.98
C GLY A 298 0.94 7.22 -17.27
N SER A 299 0.77 7.97 -16.17
CA SER A 299 -0.47 8.04 -15.40
C SER A 299 -1.09 9.43 -15.44
N PRO A 300 -2.42 9.55 -15.63
CA PRO A 300 -3.09 10.86 -15.67
C PRO A 300 -3.16 11.54 -14.30
N ASN A 301 -3.20 10.78 -13.20
CA ASN A 301 -3.47 11.31 -11.86
C ASN A 301 -2.62 10.65 -10.77
N SER A 302 -1.42 10.17 -11.09
CA SER A 302 -0.61 9.37 -10.16
C SER A 302 -1.39 8.16 -9.61
N SER A 303 -2.06 7.45 -10.50
CA SER A 303 -2.85 6.23 -10.24
C SER A 303 -2.32 5.08 -11.08
N ASN A 304 -2.73 3.85 -10.79
CA ASN A 304 -2.37 2.67 -11.58
C ASN A 304 -3.18 2.54 -12.89
N GLU A 305 -3.61 3.69 -13.46
CA GLU A 305 -4.28 3.76 -14.75
C GLU A 305 -3.36 4.39 -15.80
N GLY A 306 -3.22 3.75 -16.96
CA GLY A 306 -2.40 4.23 -18.06
C GLY A 306 -3.08 5.35 -18.86
N LEU A 307 -2.27 6.25 -19.40
CA LEU A 307 -2.71 7.34 -20.29
C LEU A 307 -3.29 6.85 -21.63
N ARG A 308 -3.13 5.57 -21.97
CA ARG A 308 -3.56 4.93 -23.23
C ARG A 308 -2.99 5.63 -24.46
N ILE A 309 -1.74 6.08 -24.36
CA ILE A 309 -1.01 6.72 -25.45
C ILE A 309 -0.38 5.62 -26.32
N PRO A 310 -0.53 5.68 -27.67
CA PRO A 310 0.14 4.73 -28.57
C PRO A 310 1.67 4.82 -28.46
N PRO A 311 2.41 3.72 -28.65
CA PRO A 311 3.88 3.71 -28.59
C PRO A 311 4.55 4.79 -29.43
N ASN A 312 4.07 5.01 -30.66
CA ASN A 312 4.59 6.03 -31.56
C ASN A 312 4.58 7.45 -30.94
N GLU A 313 3.51 7.82 -30.25
CA GLU A 313 3.42 9.14 -29.61
C GLU A 313 4.32 9.22 -28.36
N ILE A 314 4.45 8.12 -27.59
CA ILE A 314 5.38 8.06 -26.45
C ILE A 314 6.81 8.35 -26.94
N PHE A 315 7.28 7.65 -27.98
CA PHE A 315 8.66 7.80 -28.44
C PHE A 315 8.91 9.10 -29.18
N LYS A 316 7.91 9.67 -29.81
CA LYS A 316 7.97 11.02 -30.39
C LYS A 316 8.22 12.07 -29.30
N GLU A 317 7.48 12.00 -28.19
CA GLU A 317 7.68 12.92 -27.06
C GLU A 317 9.01 12.65 -26.34
N MET A 318 9.41 11.38 -26.18
CA MET A 318 10.73 11.05 -25.64
C MET A 318 11.87 11.64 -26.50
N ALA A 319 11.80 11.48 -27.82
CA ALA A 319 12.79 12.04 -28.71
C ALA A 319 12.83 13.57 -28.67
N LYS A 320 11.68 14.22 -28.48
CA LYS A 320 11.60 15.66 -28.27
C LYS A 320 12.25 16.04 -26.93
N LEU A 321 11.91 15.36 -25.84
CA LEU A 321 12.49 15.56 -24.51
C LEU A 321 14.03 15.47 -24.57
N GLU A 322 14.57 14.41 -25.19
CA GLU A 322 16.02 14.21 -25.28
C GLU A 322 16.75 15.28 -26.09
N ARG A 323 16.09 15.92 -27.05
CA ARG A 323 16.63 17.05 -27.82
C ARG A 323 16.56 18.37 -27.06
N GLU A 324 15.58 18.56 -26.21
CA GLU A 324 15.29 19.86 -25.58
C GLU A 324 15.78 19.96 -24.13
N HIS A 325 15.78 18.84 -23.38
CA HIS A 325 16.11 18.85 -21.95
C HIS A 325 17.60 19.20 -21.73
N PRO A 326 17.93 20.17 -20.86
CA PRO A 326 19.29 20.68 -20.69
C PRO A 326 20.33 19.60 -20.35
N TRP A 327 19.94 18.57 -19.60
CA TRP A 327 20.86 17.51 -19.17
C TRP A 327 20.92 16.32 -20.14
N LEU A 328 20.06 16.27 -21.16
CA LEU A 328 20.02 15.20 -22.15
C LEU A 328 20.51 15.63 -23.51
N LYS A 329 20.33 16.92 -23.87
CA LYS A 329 20.64 17.48 -25.17
C LYS A 329 22.09 17.22 -25.60
N GLY A 330 22.23 16.53 -26.77
CA GLY A 330 23.53 16.23 -27.37
C GLY A 330 24.35 15.17 -26.64
N ARG A 331 23.74 14.43 -25.71
CA ARG A 331 24.42 13.36 -24.95
C ARG A 331 24.11 11.99 -25.56
N HIS A 332 25.06 11.08 -25.43
CA HIS A 332 24.82 9.68 -25.73
C HIS A 332 24.01 9.06 -24.58
N ILE A 333 22.86 8.43 -24.90
CA ILE A 333 21.96 7.83 -23.92
C ILE A 333 21.87 6.33 -24.22
N THR A 334 22.29 5.50 -23.26
CA THR A 334 22.15 4.04 -23.37
C THR A 334 20.79 3.63 -22.83
N GLY A 335 19.98 2.94 -23.65
CA GLY A 335 18.62 2.52 -23.28
C GLY A 335 18.53 1.03 -22.95
N VAL A 336 17.76 0.68 -21.91
CA VAL A 336 17.34 -0.68 -21.57
C VAL A 336 15.82 -0.70 -21.41
N ALA A 337 15.16 -1.79 -21.79
CA ALA A 337 13.71 -1.89 -21.66
C ALA A 337 13.25 -3.32 -21.38
N ASP A 338 11.99 -3.45 -20.94
CA ASP A 338 11.32 -4.75 -20.84
C ASP A 338 11.46 -5.54 -22.14
N PRO A 339 11.87 -6.81 -22.09
CA PRO A 339 11.98 -7.65 -23.29
C PRO A 339 10.68 -7.80 -24.08
N SER A 340 9.52 -7.63 -23.48
CA SER A 340 8.22 -7.74 -24.15
C SER A 340 8.03 -6.70 -25.27
N ILE A 341 8.75 -5.56 -25.22
CA ILE A 341 8.64 -4.53 -26.27
C ILE A 341 9.08 -4.99 -27.67
N TRP A 342 9.81 -6.12 -27.76
CA TRP A 342 10.21 -6.73 -29.05
C TRP A 342 9.18 -7.74 -29.58
N ASP A 343 8.08 -7.99 -28.88
CA ASP A 343 7.03 -8.87 -29.37
C ASP A 343 6.33 -8.26 -30.61
N ALA A 344 6.55 -8.87 -31.77
CA ALA A 344 5.96 -8.50 -33.04
C ALA A 344 4.80 -9.43 -33.48
N SER A 345 4.31 -10.30 -32.57
CA SER A 345 3.26 -11.30 -32.90
C SER A 345 1.94 -10.69 -33.36
N ARG A 346 1.72 -9.41 -33.10
CA ARG A 346 0.50 -8.65 -33.44
C ARG A 346 0.73 -7.50 -34.41
N GLY A 347 1.87 -7.46 -35.07
CA GLY A 347 2.25 -6.39 -36.02
C GLY A 347 3.56 -5.72 -35.64
N GLU A 348 3.66 -4.39 -35.82
CA GLU A 348 4.85 -3.62 -35.44
C GLU A 348 5.10 -3.73 -33.92
N SER A 349 6.33 -4.08 -33.55
CA SER A 349 6.73 -4.11 -32.17
C SER A 349 6.90 -2.70 -31.58
N VAL A 350 6.79 -2.59 -30.26
CA VAL A 350 7.03 -1.32 -29.55
C VAL A 350 8.47 -0.83 -29.75
N ALA A 351 9.44 -1.76 -29.83
CA ALA A 351 10.85 -1.44 -30.11
C ALA A 351 11.05 -0.88 -31.54
N GLU A 352 10.35 -1.43 -32.52
CA GLU A 352 10.39 -0.88 -33.91
C GLU A 352 9.80 0.53 -33.96
N SER A 353 8.71 0.76 -33.22
CA SER A 353 8.12 2.09 -33.09
C SER A 353 9.10 3.09 -32.47
N ALA A 354 9.86 2.67 -31.45
CA ALA A 354 10.91 3.49 -30.83
C ALA A 354 12.03 3.85 -31.82
N ALA A 355 12.50 2.87 -32.58
CA ALA A 355 13.58 3.04 -33.55
C ALA A 355 13.25 4.07 -34.64
N LYS A 356 11.97 4.20 -35.03
CA LYS A 356 11.52 5.24 -36.00
C LYS A 356 11.76 6.66 -35.50
N HIS A 357 11.84 6.85 -34.22
CA HIS A 357 12.12 8.14 -33.59
C HIS A 357 13.58 8.30 -33.12
N GLY A 358 14.46 7.35 -33.53
CA GLY A 358 15.86 7.37 -33.10
C GLY A 358 16.10 6.97 -31.64
N ILE A 359 15.10 6.33 -31.03
CA ILE A 359 15.17 5.81 -29.67
C ILE A 359 15.50 4.31 -29.72
N TYR A 360 16.61 3.91 -29.14
CA TYR A 360 17.07 2.52 -29.17
C TYR A 360 17.20 1.96 -27.75
N PHE A 361 16.81 0.71 -27.58
CA PHE A 361 16.91 -0.03 -26.35
C PHE A 361 17.66 -1.35 -26.55
N THR A 362 18.25 -1.86 -25.49
CA THR A 362 18.68 -3.24 -25.35
C THR A 362 17.68 -3.99 -24.47
N PRO A 363 17.43 -5.28 -24.71
CA PRO A 363 16.57 -6.07 -23.83
C PRO A 363 17.13 -6.11 -22.41
N GLY A 364 16.28 -5.84 -21.42
CA GLY A 364 16.59 -6.00 -20.01
C GLY A 364 16.66 -7.48 -19.62
N GLU A 365 17.43 -7.79 -18.59
CA GLU A 365 17.44 -9.12 -17.95
C GLU A 365 16.15 -9.28 -17.13
N ASN A 366 15.39 -10.36 -17.37
CA ASN A 366 14.06 -10.53 -16.80
C ASN A 366 14.01 -11.38 -15.54
N SER A 367 15.16 -11.76 -14.96
CA SER A 367 15.25 -12.50 -13.71
C SER A 367 14.78 -11.62 -12.53
N ARG A 368 13.54 -11.80 -12.09
CA ARG A 368 12.91 -10.90 -11.09
C ARG A 368 13.66 -10.91 -9.77
N ILE A 369 13.87 -12.07 -9.15
CA ILE A 369 14.50 -12.15 -7.82
C ILE A 369 15.91 -11.57 -7.82
N GLN A 370 16.72 -11.92 -8.83
CA GLN A 370 18.07 -11.36 -8.96
C GLN A 370 18.04 -9.85 -9.23
N GLY A 371 17.05 -9.40 -9.99
CA GLY A 371 16.85 -8.00 -10.26
C GLY A 371 16.46 -7.20 -9.02
N TRP A 372 15.58 -7.73 -8.20
CA TRP A 372 15.22 -7.11 -6.92
C TRP A 372 16.41 -6.99 -5.99
N MET A 373 17.25 -8.04 -5.92
CA MET A 373 18.50 -7.98 -5.14
C MET A 373 19.41 -6.85 -5.62
N GLN A 374 19.52 -6.58 -6.93
CA GLN A 374 20.29 -5.46 -7.45
C GLN A 374 19.68 -4.10 -7.09
N CYS A 375 18.34 -4.01 -7.01
CA CYS A 375 17.67 -2.80 -6.50
C CYS A 375 17.99 -2.59 -5.01
N HIS A 376 17.87 -3.63 -4.19
CA HIS A 376 18.22 -3.58 -2.77
C HIS A 376 19.67 -3.16 -2.57
N TYR A 377 20.65 -3.76 -3.31
CA TYR A 377 22.06 -3.40 -3.18
C TYR A 377 22.33 -1.92 -3.48
N ARG A 378 21.58 -1.30 -4.38
CA ARG A 378 21.70 0.12 -4.66
C ARG A 378 21.06 1.00 -3.60
N LEU A 379 20.04 0.48 -2.91
CA LEU A 379 19.31 1.21 -1.87
C LEU A 379 19.92 1.06 -0.47
N TYR A 380 20.85 0.12 -0.22
CA TYR A 380 21.50 0.02 1.08
C TYR A 380 22.36 1.25 1.37
N PHE A 381 22.24 1.76 2.60
CA PHE A 381 23.17 2.74 3.13
C PHE A 381 24.39 2.03 3.70
N ASP A 382 25.56 2.60 3.48
CA ASP A 382 26.78 2.19 4.17
C ASP A 382 26.84 2.75 5.62
N GLU A 383 27.99 2.54 6.29
CA GLU A 383 28.17 2.99 7.68
C GLU A 383 28.18 4.52 7.83
N ASP A 384 28.52 5.24 6.78
CA ASP A 384 28.53 6.71 6.74
C ASP A 384 27.19 7.30 6.32
N GLY A 385 26.21 6.45 5.97
CA GLY A 385 24.87 6.86 5.53
C GLY A 385 24.79 7.23 4.04
N GLU A 386 25.78 6.82 3.23
CA GLU A 386 25.78 7.01 1.79
C GLU A 386 25.13 5.81 1.07
N SER A 387 24.46 6.08 -0.07
CA SER A 387 23.82 5.08 -0.90
C SER A 387 24.44 5.03 -2.30
N MET A 388 24.30 3.88 -2.98
CA MET A 388 24.66 3.73 -4.40
C MET A 388 23.55 4.21 -5.34
N PHE A 389 22.48 4.79 -4.80
CA PHE A 389 21.36 5.32 -5.56
C PHE A 389 20.74 6.54 -4.90
N TYR A 390 20.53 7.57 -5.69
CA TYR A 390 19.77 8.76 -5.29
C TYR A 390 18.72 9.11 -6.34
N VAL A 391 17.66 9.76 -5.89
CA VAL A 391 16.57 10.25 -6.74
C VAL A 391 16.33 11.73 -6.48
N PHE A 392 16.22 12.53 -7.53
CA PHE A 392 15.91 13.94 -7.40
C PHE A 392 14.46 14.14 -6.95
N GLU A 393 14.22 15.13 -6.11
CA GLU A 393 12.89 15.43 -5.54
C GLU A 393 11.79 15.72 -6.58
N ASN A 394 12.15 15.98 -7.84
CA ASN A 394 11.22 16.14 -8.95
C ASN A 394 10.69 14.79 -9.51
N CYS A 395 11.32 13.67 -9.20
CA CYS A 395 10.86 12.34 -9.57
C CYS A 395 9.79 11.85 -8.57
N LYS A 396 8.63 12.47 -8.62
CA LYS A 396 7.58 12.33 -7.61
C LYS A 396 6.88 10.98 -7.63
N ASP A 397 6.77 10.37 -8.81
CA ASP A 397 6.10 9.08 -8.94
C ASP A 397 7.00 7.95 -8.43
N PHE A 398 8.30 7.98 -8.65
CA PHE A 398 9.25 7.06 -8.02
C PHE A 398 9.22 7.17 -6.49
N ILE A 399 9.31 8.40 -5.96
CA ILE A 399 9.31 8.67 -4.52
C ILE A 399 8.00 8.21 -3.87
N ARG A 400 6.90 8.23 -4.60
CA ARG A 400 5.59 7.82 -4.14
C ARG A 400 5.39 6.31 -4.21
N THR A 401 5.79 5.66 -5.30
CA THR A 401 5.47 4.26 -5.57
C THR A 401 6.41 3.29 -4.87
N ILE A 402 7.73 3.52 -4.91
CA ILE A 402 8.72 2.60 -4.37
C ILE A 402 8.46 2.21 -2.90
N PRO A 403 8.23 3.16 -1.96
CA PRO A 403 7.98 2.79 -0.57
C PRO A 403 6.58 2.19 -0.33
N ALA A 404 5.69 2.20 -1.34
CA ALA A 404 4.36 1.64 -1.24
C ALA A 404 4.28 0.15 -1.59
N LEU A 405 5.26 -0.35 -2.32
CA LEU A 405 5.30 -1.71 -2.82
C LEU A 405 5.48 -2.72 -1.69
N GLN A 406 4.81 -3.86 -1.81
CA GLN A 406 4.81 -4.91 -0.79
C GLN A 406 5.27 -6.24 -1.39
N TYR A 407 5.62 -7.17 -0.53
CA TYR A 407 5.91 -8.55 -0.93
C TYR A 407 4.63 -9.25 -1.42
N ASP A 408 4.78 -10.12 -2.41
CA ASP A 408 3.71 -11.01 -2.86
C ASP A 408 3.35 -12.03 -1.76
N ASP A 409 2.05 -12.16 -1.45
CA ASP A 409 1.56 -13.05 -0.39
C ASP A 409 1.84 -14.54 -0.67
N HIS A 410 2.09 -14.92 -1.94
CA HIS A 410 2.33 -16.29 -2.39
C HIS A 410 3.78 -16.55 -2.78
N LYS A 411 4.51 -15.52 -3.20
CA LYS A 411 5.92 -15.57 -3.62
C LYS A 411 6.75 -14.67 -2.72
N VAL A 412 7.09 -15.16 -1.55
CA VAL A 412 7.70 -14.42 -0.44
C VAL A 412 8.94 -13.59 -0.81
N GLU A 413 9.63 -13.91 -1.91
CA GLU A 413 10.81 -13.19 -2.40
C GLU A 413 10.52 -12.27 -3.58
N ASP A 414 9.27 -12.21 -4.05
CA ASP A 414 8.87 -11.38 -5.18
C ASP A 414 7.99 -10.22 -4.71
N LEU A 415 7.86 -9.23 -5.57
CA LEU A 415 7.02 -8.06 -5.37
C LEU A 415 5.58 -8.36 -5.80
N ASP A 416 4.60 -7.87 -5.04
CA ASP A 416 3.18 -7.93 -5.40
C ASP A 416 2.92 -7.12 -6.67
N THR A 417 2.55 -7.83 -7.75
CA THR A 417 2.26 -7.25 -9.07
C THR A 417 0.84 -6.73 -9.23
N ASP A 418 -0.02 -6.91 -8.22
CA ASP A 418 -1.35 -6.28 -8.19
C ASP A 418 -1.26 -4.77 -7.87
N GLY A 419 -0.11 -4.35 -7.32
CA GLY A 419 0.20 -2.97 -7.00
C GLY A 419 0.62 -2.13 -8.20
N GLU A 420 1.15 -0.94 -7.93
CA GLU A 420 1.67 0.01 -8.93
C GLU A 420 3.18 -0.20 -9.11
N ASP A 421 3.56 -1.32 -9.76
CA ASP A 421 4.91 -1.87 -9.82
C ASP A 421 5.76 -1.41 -11.03
N HIS A 422 5.16 -0.71 -12.00
CA HIS A 422 5.80 -0.36 -13.28
C HIS A 422 7.10 0.46 -13.14
N ILE A 423 7.16 1.37 -12.15
CA ILE A 423 8.40 2.13 -11.85
C ILE A 423 9.46 1.19 -11.26
N ALA A 424 9.05 0.23 -10.43
CA ALA A 424 9.98 -0.73 -9.85
C ALA A 424 10.54 -1.69 -10.91
N ASP A 425 9.72 -2.17 -11.83
CA ASP A 425 10.18 -3.00 -12.94
C ASP A 425 11.12 -2.22 -13.87
N GLU A 426 10.80 -0.97 -14.20
CA GLU A 426 11.68 -0.08 -14.95
C GLU A 426 13.02 0.12 -14.22
N PHE A 427 12.99 0.39 -12.90
CA PHE A 427 14.18 0.53 -12.06
C PHE A 427 14.99 -0.77 -11.99
N ARG A 428 14.32 -1.92 -11.92
CA ARG A 428 14.94 -3.25 -11.95
C ARG A 428 15.72 -3.48 -13.23
N TYR A 429 15.15 -3.15 -14.40
CA TYR A 429 15.87 -3.26 -15.68
C TYR A 429 17.11 -2.36 -15.71
N PHE A 430 17.02 -1.14 -15.19
CA PHE A 430 18.19 -0.28 -15.05
C PHE A 430 19.26 -0.94 -14.15
N CYS A 431 18.90 -1.40 -12.97
CA CYS A 431 19.82 -2.02 -12.01
C CYS A 431 20.51 -3.27 -12.59
N MET A 432 19.74 -4.14 -13.26
CA MET A 432 20.26 -5.34 -13.90
C MET A 432 21.19 -5.03 -15.08
N SER A 433 20.95 -3.95 -15.81
CA SER A 433 21.85 -3.51 -16.88
C SER A 433 23.19 -2.97 -16.36
N ARG A 434 23.27 -2.64 -15.08
CA ARG A 434 24.44 -2.06 -14.39
C ARG A 434 24.59 -2.66 -13.00
N PRO A 435 24.82 -3.97 -12.89
CA PRO A 435 24.89 -4.65 -11.60
C PRO A 435 26.07 -4.14 -10.77
N ILE A 436 25.86 -4.03 -9.48
CA ILE A 436 26.89 -3.67 -8.50
C ILE A 436 27.15 -4.80 -7.50
N LYS A 437 28.30 -4.76 -6.87
CA LYS A 437 28.56 -5.62 -5.70
C LYS A 437 27.90 -5.02 -4.47
N PRO A 438 27.33 -5.84 -3.58
CA PRO A 438 26.71 -5.32 -2.37
C PRO A 438 27.75 -4.62 -1.48
N ARG A 439 27.41 -3.41 -1.04
CA ARG A 439 28.09 -2.71 0.07
C ARG A 439 27.34 -3.03 1.36
N ILE A 440 27.24 -4.32 1.70
CA ILE A 440 26.57 -4.72 2.95
C ILE A 440 27.50 -4.35 4.10
N PRO A 441 27.05 -3.53 5.06
CA PRO A 441 27.81 -3.32 6.29
C PRO A 441 28.08 -4.70 6.91
N ASN A 442 29.32 -5.01 7.25
CA ASN A 442 29.62 -6.14 8.10
C ASN A 442 28.90 -5.91 9.43
N LYS A 443 27.69 -6.44 9.55
CA LYS A 443 27.04 -6.64 10.85
C LYS A 443 27.53 -7.97 11.40
N PRO A 444 28.57 -8.02 12.25
CA PRO A 444 29.11 -9.27 12.73
C PRO A 444 28.15 -10.05 13.60
N ASP A 445 27.16 -9.43 14.23
CA ASP A 445 26.45 -10.04 15.37
C ASP A 445 24.94 -10.27 15.22
N ALA A 446 24.22 -9.60 14.31
CA ALA A 446 22.76 -9.75 14.24
C ALA A 446 22.32 -11.06 13.53
N TYR A 447 23.13 -11.60 12.61
CA TYR A 447 22.84 -12.86 11.93
C TYR A 447 23.27 -14.10 12.73
N LEU A 448 24.19 -13.97 13.71
CA LEU A 448 24.63 -15.07 14.57
C LEU A 448 23.60 -15.45 15.64
N HIS A 449 22.60 -14.60 15.90
CA HIS A 449 21.51 -14.85 16.84
C HIS A 449 20.18 -15.18 16.17
N SER A 450 20.19 -15.59 14.89
CA SER A 450 18.98 -16.16 14.29
C SER A 450 18.61 -17.46 15.03
N PRO A 451 17.33 -17.71 15.37
CA PRO A 451 16.87 -18.97 15.98
C PRO A 451 17.28 -20.23 15.19
N LEU A 452 17.55 -20.09 13.89
CA LEU A 452 18.08 -21.17 13.04
C LEU A 452 19.55 -21.51 13.33
N ASN A 453 20.36 -20.56 13.79
CA ASN A 453 21.76 -20.83 14.12
C ASN A 453 21.92 -21.44 15.52
N THR A 454 20.97 -21.19 16.45
CA THR A 454 20.93 -21.87 17.75
C THR A 454 20.56 -23.36 17.62
N LEU A 455 19.96 -23.78 16.51
CA LEU A 455 19.70 -25.20 16.21
C LEU A 455 20.95 -25.92 15.64
N LEU A 456 22.00 -25.21 15.26
CA LEU A 456 23.26 -25.79 14.74
C LEU A 456 24.34 -25.94 15.82
N ASP A 457 24.14 -25.41 17.02
CA ASP A 457 24.99 -25.66 18.21
C ASP A 457 24.61 -26.93 18.96
N ILE A 458 24.23 -27.99 18.23
CA ILE A 458 24.15 -29.33 18.80
C ILE A 458 25.60 -29.81 19.02
N PRO A 459 26.00 -30.09 20.24
CA PRO A 459 27.34 -30.59 20.51
C PRO A 459 27.64 -31.82 19.65
N LYS A 460 28.82 -31.85 19.03
CA LYS A 460 29.23 -32.92 18.09
C LYS A 460 29.18 -34.32 18.68
N ASP A 461 29.16 -34.47 19.97
CA ASP A 461 29.01 -35.70 20.72
C ASP A 461 27.57 -36.27 20.71
N MET A 462 26.54 -35.50 20.35
CA MET A 462 25.18 -36.02 20.15
C MET A 462 24.89 -36.58 18.76
N LEU A 463 25.78 -36.39 17.80
CA LEU A 463 25.61 -36.85 16.41
C LEU A 463 26.16 -38.25 16.10
N THR A 464 26.74 -38.94 17.07
CA THR A 464 27.51 -40.20 16.83
C THR A 464 26.89 -41.49 17.32
N THR A 465 25.59 -41.54 17.65
CA THR A 465 24.94 -42.82 17.99
C THR A 465 23.61 -43.01 17.26
N PRO A 466 23.50 -43.97 16.32
CA PRO A 466 22.20 -44.33 15.77
C PRO A 466 21.42 -45.13 16.81
N ARG A 467 20.49 -44.50 17.51
CA ARG A 467 19.52 -45.23 18.34
C ARG A 467 18.49 -45.89 17.44
N LYS A 468 18.46 -47.21 17.47
CA LYS A 468 17.37 -48.03 16.94
C LYS A 468 16.08 -47.62 17.62
N ILE A 469 15.15 -47.08 16.83
CA ILE A 469 13.78 -46.86 17.25
C ILE A 469 13.08 -48.21 17.25
N SER A 470 12.89 -48.80 18.43
CA SER A 470 11.99 -49.94 18.62
C SER A 470 10.55 -49.48 18.49
N ARG A 471 9.77 -50.19 17.68
CA ARG A 471 8.32 -49.98 17.49
C ARG A 471 7.62 -49.91 18.85
N MET A 472 6.95 -48.82 19.11
CA MET A 472 5.99 -48.68 20.18
C MET A 472 4.67 -49.34 19.72
N GLN A 473 4.26 -50.38 20.45
CA GLN A 473 2.98 -51.05 20.28
C GLN A 473 1.87 -50.12 20.72
N ILE A 474 0.89 -49.93 19.85
CA ILE A 474 -0.38 -49.33 20.19
C ILE A 474 -1.13 -50.37 21.03
N ILE A 475 -1.40 -50.08 22.28
CA ILE A 475 -2.36 -50.79 23.11
C ILE A 475 -3.70 -50.17 22.89
N ASP A 476 -4.60 -50.97 22.30
CA ASP A 476 -6.02 -50.70 22.14
C ASP A 476 -6.67 -51.04 23.52
N GLU A 477 -7.17 -50.04 24.24
CA GLU A 477 -8.07 -50.29 25.36
C GLU A 477 -9.48 -49.83 24.95
N GLY A 478 -10.28 -50.83 24.58
CA GLY A 478 -11.72 -50.71 24.56
C GLY A 478 -12.28 -50.93 25.96
N GLU A 479 -13.19 -50.01 26.32
CA GLU A 479 -14.51 -50.24 26.92
C GLU A 479 -15.19 -48.87 27.06
#